data_3f5150a2fddc86fac11f9ef4e551c403
#
_entry.id   3f5150a2fddc86fac11f9ef4e551c403
#
_cell.length_a   1.000
_cell.length_b   1.000
_cell.length_c   1.000
_cell.angle_alpha   90.00
_cell.angle_beta   90.00
_cell.angle_gamma   90.00
#
_symmetry.space_group_name_H-M   'P 1'
#
loop_
_entity.id
_entity.type
_entity.pdbx_description
1 polymer ?
#
loop_
_entity_poly.entity_id
_entity_poly.type
_entity_poly.pdbx_seq_one_letter_code
_entity_poly.pdbx_strand_id
1 'polypeptide(L)'
;MKEFKVLMFGPQRVGKTSVLSSMLKQFKSETAITDINISLTPDEITKDVVEAKIKDLKEIFDKKASDKSDDRWTIDTNKTPAKEKYRFIMSVAGAADDIGITFTDIPGEWLREQSKKTANGEIDNVTEKELQKELQESSVIIVAIDTPHLMEENGMYHDACNFGGHVNRLIQQSSGEKMCPKLVLFVPLKCEKYYHEGRMDEVNKAVKDKYKMAIASMSKGEKAENYMVAITPIITLGGVVFDDFGRDSEGYVEIITDNAMSFSKPEAAFYKLYDKAPKFAPKFCEQPLLYILKFILDITDFEPPKKASRSFIKEVFKPTKGMKSIYNKIMGKGDKIEIGFEDLLLLNPQILIFGRAMQYVFTPEAQNNIQEAVLKLKVSGSGYEVLQNPFEK
;
A
#
# COMPACT_ATOMS: atom_id res chain seq x y z
N MET A 1 -12.19 -19.58 -6.74
CA MET A 1 -11.01 -18.72 -6.49
C MET A 1 -11.46 -17.44 -5.80
N LYS A 2 -10.88 -17.11 -4.67
CA LYS A 2 -11.20 -15.90 -3.89
C LYS A 2 -10.28 -14.77 -4.27
N GLU A 3 -10.77 -13.54 -4.27
CA GLU A 3 -10.04 -12.37 -4.73
C GLU A 3 -9.69 -11.45 -3.57
N PHE A 4 -8.41 -11.09 -3.49
CA PHE A 4 -7.84 -10.17 -2.53
C PHE A 4 -7.52 -8.85 -3.21
N LYS A 5 -8.11 -7.76 -2.75
CA LYS A 5 -7.95 -6.45 -3.37
C LYS A 5 -6.86 -5.64 -2.66
N VAL A 6 -5.88 -5.21 -3.41
CA VAL A 6 -4.79 -4.33 -2.98
C VAL A 6 -4.92 -3.01 -3.72
N LEU A 7 -5.09 -1.92 -3.00
CA LEU A 7 -5.09 -0.58 -3.56
C LEU A 7 -3.69 0.03 -3.44
N MET A 8 -3.14 0.48 -4.56
CA MET A 8 -1.90 1.26 -4.58
C MET A 8 -2.20 2.71 -4.92
N PHE A 9 -1.90 3.62 -4.02
CA PHE A 9 -2.05 5.05 -4.27
C PHE A 9 -0.84 5.85 -3.78
N GLY A 10 -0.66 7.02 -4.36
CA GLY A 10 0.49 7.89 -4.14
C GLY A 10 0.67 8.84 -5.30
N PRO A 11 1.63 9.76 -5.25
CA PRO A 11 1.81 10.78 -6.26
C PRO A 11 2.12 10.20 -7.63
N GLN A 12 1.96 11.04 -8.65
CA GLN A 12 2.43 10.68 -10.00
C GLN A 12 3.94 10.47 -10.02
N ARG A 13 4.40 9.56 -10.88
CA ARG A 13 5.83 9.32 -11.12
C ARG A 13 6.63 8.89 -9.88
N VAL A 14 5.96 8.54 -8.79
CA VAL A 14 6.64 8.00 -7.61
C VAL A 14 7.23 6.60 -7.86
N GLY A 15 6.67 5.86 -8.82
CA GLY A 15 7.16 4.53 -9.20
C GLY A 15 6.26 3.37 -8.75
N LYS A 16 4.94 3.59 -8.53
CA LYS A 16 3.98 2.53 -8.13
C LYS A 16 4.05 1.29 -9.01
N THR A 17 3.93 1.45 -10.32
CA THR A 17 3.99 0.33 -11.28
C THR A 17 5.39 -0.32 -11.29
N SER A 18 6.45 0.46 -11.09
CA SER A 18 7.82 -0.07 -10.99
C SER A 18 8.00 -0.94 -9.75
N VAL A 19 7.39 -0.56 -8.63
CA VAL A 19 7.37 -1.36 -7.40
C VAL A 19 6.71 -2.71 -7.66
N LEU A 20 5.54 -2.73 -8.28
CA LEU A 20 4.82 -3.97 -8.58
C LEU A 20 5.68 -4.93 -9.41
N SER A 21 6.34 -4.41 -10.45
CA SER A 21 7.20 -5.19 -11.32
C SER A 21 8.45 -5.72 -10.60
N SER A 22 9.11 -4.88 -9.79
CA SER A 22 10.29 -5.26 -9.00
C SER A 22 9.94 -6.24 -7.88
N MET A 23 8.79 -6.05 -7.24
CA MET A 23 8.26 -6.93 -6.20
C MET A 23 8.09 -8.36 -6.70
N LEU A 24 7.44 -8.52 -7.85
CA LEU A 24 7.24 -9.85 -8.45
C LEU A 24 8.54 -10.51 -8.84
N LYS A 25 9.44 -9.76 -9.47
CA LYS A 25 10.72 -10.30 -9.90
C LYS A 25 11.54 -10.75 -8.70
N GLN A 26 11.63 -9.93 -7.65
CA GLN A 26 12.41 -10.27 -6.47
C GLN A 26 11.77 -11.40 -5.70
N PHE A 27 10.46 -11.43 -5.53
CA PHE A 27 9.75 -12.52 -4.88
C PHE A 27 9.98 -13.86 -5.60
N LYS A 28 9.89 -13.89 -6.93
CA LYS A 28 10.20 -15.11 -7.72
C LYS A 28 11.65 -15.56 -7.53
N SER A 29 12.59 -14.63 -7.48
CA SER A 29 13.99 -14.93 -7.24
C SER A 29 14.22 -15.53 -5.86
N GLU A 30 13.66 -14.90 -4.83
CA GLU A 30 13.80 -15.32 -3.43
C GLU A 30 13.10 -16.66 -3.17
N THR A 31 11.90 -16.88 -3.70
CA THR A 31 11.19 -18.16 -3.55
C THR A 31 11.93 -19.31 -4.24
N ALA A 32 12.57 -19.06 -5.39
CA ALA A 32 13.38 -20.05 -6.08
C ALA A 32 14.66 -20.41 -5.31
N ILE A 33 15.26 -19.44 -4.62
CA ILE A 33 16.49 -19.67 -3.81
C ILE A 33 16.17 -20.40 -2.50
N THR A 34 15.03 -20.10 -1.88
CA THR A 34 14.67 -20.57 -0.54
C THR A 34 13.81 -21.83 -0.53
N ASP A 35 13.51 -22.39 -1.71
CA ASP A 35 12.67 -23.60 -1.87
C ASP A 35 11.29 -23.48 -1.17
N ILE A 36 10.68 -22.30 -1.32
CA ILE A 36 9.39 -22.00 -0.71
C ILE A 36 8.27 -22.46 -1.66
N ASN A 37 7.32 -23.21 -1.12
CA ASN A 37 6.20 -23.78 -1.85
C ASN A 37 5.04 -22.77 -2.06
N ILE A 38 5.37 -21.53 -2.45
CA ILE A 38 4.42 -20.49 -2.81
C ILE A 38 4.81 -19.94 -4.19
N SER A 39 3.85 -19.87 -5.07
CA SER A 39 4.03 -19.22 -6.37
C SER A 39 3.07 -18.06 -6.56
N LEU A 40 3.53 -17.02 -7.23
CA LEU A 40 2.73 -15.88 -7.64
C LEU A 40 2.83 -15.72 -9.15
N THR A 41 1.74 -16.01 -9.85
CA THR A 41 1.68 -16.03 -11.30
C THR A 41 0.78 -14.88 -11.78
N PRO A 42 1.30 -13.95 -12.59
CA PRO A 42 0.48 -12.92 -13.23
C PRO A 42 -0.42 -13.55 -14.30
N ASP A 43 -1.60 -12.96 -14.53
CA ASP A 43 -2.36 -13.26 -15.75
C ASP A 43 -1.61 -12.73 -16.99
N GLU A 44 -2.04 -13.10 -18.19
CA GLU A 44 -1.31 -12.79 -19.44
C GLU A 44 -1.13 -11.29 -19.64
N ILE A 45 -2.18 -10.49 -19.39
CA ILE A 45 -2.13 -9.02 -19.55
C ILE A 45 -1.15 -8.40 -18.54
N THR A 46 -1.23 -8.81 -17.28
CA THR A 46 -0.35 -8.33 -16.22
C THR A 46 1.10 -8.73 -16.49
N LYS A 47 1.34 -9.92 -17.01
CA LYS A 47 2.67 -10.42 -17.35
C LYS A 47 3.37 -9.52 -18.35
N ASP A 48 2.70 -9.20 -19.45
CA ASP A 48 3.27 -8.35 -20.51
C ASP A 48 3.65 -6.97 -19.97
N VAL A 49 2.77 -6.35 -19.18
CA VAL A 49 3.04 -5.04 -18.57
C VAL A 49 4.22 -5.08 -17.60
N VAL A 50 4.27 -6.11 -16.76
CA VAL A 50 5.34 -6.27 -15.76
C VAL A 50 6.70 -6.50 -16.44
N GLU A 51 6.74 -7.37 -17.45
CA GLU A 51 7.98 -7.66 -18.20
C GLU A 51 8.47 -6.45 -18.98
N ALA A 52 7.56 -5.74 -19.67
CA ALA A 52 7.90 -4.49 -20.34
C ALA A 52 8.48 -3.47 -19.37
N LYS A 53 7.87 -3.30 -18.19
CA LYS A 53 8.32 -2.34 -17.19
C LYS A 53 9.69 -2.67 -16.60
N ILE A 54 9.97 -3.95 -16.35
CA ILE A 54 11.30 -4.39 -15.88
C ILE A 54 12.35 -4.10 -16.95
N LYS A 55 12.02 -4.34 -18.22
CA LYS A 55 12.91 -4.03 -19.34
C LYS A 55 13.20 -2.53 -19.43
N ASP A 56 12.15 -1.69 -19.39
CA ASP A 56 12.28 -0.23 -19.40
C ASP A 56 13.21 0.26 -18.27
N LEU A 57 13.00 -0.23 -17.04
CA LEU A 57 13.82 0.16 -15.89
C LEU A 57 15.31 -0.18 -16.10
N LYS A 58 15.59 -1.36 -16.64
CA LYS A 58 16.95 -1.77 -16.96
C LYS A 58 17.57 -0.92 -18.09
N GLU A 59 16.83 -0.67 -19.16
CA GLU A 59 17.31 0.12 -20.29
C GLU A 59 17.61 1.55 -19.87
N ILE A 60 16.77 2.18 -19.04
CA ILE A 60 17.03 3.52 -18.48
C ILE A 60 18.33 3.48 -17.67
N PHE A 61 18.48 2.47 -16.81
CA PHE A 61 19.67 2.31 -15.98
C PHE A 61 20.94 2.11 -16.82
N ASP A 62 20.92 1.14 -17.76
CA ASP A 62 22.05 0.78 -18.58
C ASP A 62 22.48 1.94 -19.51
N LYS A 63 21.51 2.67 -20.08
CA LYS A 63 21.74 3.86 -20.88
C LYS A 63 22.47 4.94 -20.08
N LYS A 64 22.01 5.22 -18.86
CA LYS A 64 22.63 6.23 -17.99
C LYS A 64 23.98 5.77 -17.44
N ALA A 65 24.15 4.50 -17.15
CA ALA A 65 25.42 3.93 -16.74
C ALA A 65 26.50 3.98 -17.86
N SER A 66 26.07 3.99 -19.13
CA SER A 66 26.97 4.10 -20.29
C SER A 66 27.21 5.55 -20.72
N ASP A 67 26.32 6.48 -20.38
CA ASP A 67 26.44 7.90 -20.73
C ASP A 67 27.33 8.65 -19.73
N LYS A 68 28.53 9.01 -20.15
CA LYS A 68 29.49 9.75 -19.33
C LYS A 68 29.35 11.27 -19.44
N SER A 69 28.40 11.75 -20.22
CA SER A 69 28.27 13.18 -20.53
C SER A 69 27.54 13.98 -19.47
N ASP A 70 26.62 13.33 -18.70
CA ASP A 70 25.80 13.97 -17.66
C ASP A 70 25.98 13.28 -16.33
N ASP A 71 26.58 13.98 -15.36
CA ASP A 71 26.74 13.47 -13.99
C ASP A 71 25.40 13.34 -13.25
N ARG A 72 24.36 14.08 -13.69
CA ARG A 72 23.04 14.06 -13.08
C ARG A 72 21.93 14.24 -14.11
N TRP A 73 20.74 13.66 -13.83
CA TRP A 73 19.57 13.74 -14.72
C TRP A 73 18.24 13.67 -13.94
N THR A 74 17.16 14.04 -14.60
CA THR A 74 15.81 13.85 -14.09
C THR A 74 15.29 12.46 -14.45
N ILE A 75 14.59 11.80 -13.54
CA ILE A 75 13.87 10.54 -13.84
C ILE A 75 12.48 10.92 -14.33
N ASP A 76 12.31 10.88 -15.65
CA ASP A 76 10.99 11.05 -16.26
C ASP A 76 10.35 9.67 -16.50
N THR A 77 9.48 9.26 -15.60
CA THR A 77 8.70 8.03 -15.75
C THR A 77 7.33 8.35 -16.36
N ASN A 78 6.85 7.46 -17.23
CA ASN A 78 5.53 7.61 -17.82
C ASN A 78 4.45 7.72 -16.72
N LYS A 79 3.48 8.61 -16.94
CA LYS A 79 2.33 8.73 -16.05
C LYS A 79 1.42 7.52 -16.22
N THR A 80 0.81 7.07 -15.14
CA THR A 80 -0.34 6.15 -15.22
C THR A 80 -1.56 6.97 -15.65
N PRO A 81 -2.05 6.80 -16.90
CA PRO A 81 -3.08 7.71 -17.42
C PRO A 81 -4.48 7.40 -16.90
N ALA A 82 -4.72 6.17 -16.48
CA ALA A 82 -6.00 5.67 -16.01
C ALA A 82 -5.82 4.70 -14.85
N LYS A 83 -6.91 4.37 -14.19
CA LYS A 83 -6.93 3.29 -13.19
C LYS A 83 -6.62 1.96 -13.87
N GLU A 84 -5.58 1.28 -13.41
CA GLU A 84 -5.14 0.00 -13.96
C GLU A 84 -5.27 -1.11 -12.92
N LYS A 85 -5.55 -2.32 -13.38
CA LYS A 85 -5.66 -3.51 -12.54
C LYS A 85 -4.67 -4.57 -13.00
N TYR A 86 -3.91 -5.08 -12.05
CA TYR A 86 -2.92 -6.13 -12.24
C TYR A 86 -3.32 -7.34 -11.42
N ARG A 87 -3.58 -8.44 -12.08
CA ARG A 87 -4.09 -9.65 -11.43
C ARG A 87 -3.03 -10.74 -11.35
N PHE A 88 -2.95 -11.32 -10.17
CA PHE A 88 -2.07 -12.44 -9.86
C PHE A 88 -2.84 -13.59 -9.26
N ILE A 89 -2.37 -14.78 -9.52
CA ILE A 89 -2.83 -16.01 -8.90
C ILE A 89 -1.73 -16.46 -7.94
N MET A 90 -2.05 -16.52 -6.67
CA MET A 90 -1.18 -17.08 -5.65
C MET A 90 -1.59 -18.52 -5.39
N SER A 91 -0.67 -19.44 -5.63
CA SER A 91 -0.82 -20.85 -5.31
C SER A 91 0.10 -21.19 -4.15
N VAL A 92 -0.45 -21.85 -3.13
CA VAL A 92 0.27 -22.31 -1.94
C VAL A 92 0.15 -23.82 -1.89
N ALA A 93 1.26 -24.55 -1.77
CA ALA A 93 1.21 -25.99 -1.64
C ALA A 93 0.38 -26.40 -0.41
N GLY A 94 -0.47 -27.40 -0.60
CA GLY A 94 -1.41 -27.85 0.44
C GLY A 94 -2.68 -26.98 0.57
N ALA A 95 -2.82 -25.87 -0.17
CA ALA A 95 -4.07 -25.13 -0.20
C ALA A 95 -5.15 -25.88 -1.00
N ALA A 96 -6.41 -25.74 -0.56
CA ALA A 96 -7.54 -26.36 -1.25
C ALA A 96 -7.93 -25.58 -2.54
N ASP A 97 -7.54 -24.31 -2.65
CA ASP A 97 -7.86 -23.44 -3.80
C ASP A 97 -6.82 -22.33 -3.93
N ASP A 98 -6.66 -21.79 -5.11
CA ASP A 98 -5.82 -20.64 -5.39
C ASP A 98 -6.47 -19.33 -4.94
N ILE A 99 -5.65 -18.31 -4.66
CA ILE A 99 -6.07 -16.98 -4.25
C ILE A 99 -5.76 -15.99 -5.37
N GLY A 100 -6.78 -15.27 -5.82
CA GLY A 100 -6.61 -14.12 -6.69
C GLY A 100 -6.14 -12.91 -5.88
N ILE A 101 -5.08 -12.25 -6.31
CA ILE A 101 -4.64 -10.95 -5.77
C ILE A 101 -4.73 -9.93 -6.89
N THR A 102 -5.58 -8.92 -6.70
CA THR A 102 -5.73 -7.83 -7.68
C THR A 102 -5.18 -6.54 -7.11
N PHE A 103 -4.11 -6.06 -7.71
CA PHE A 103 -3.56 -4.73 -7.44
C PHE A 103 -4.28 -3.70 -8.31
N THR A 104 -4.85 -2.69 -7.68
CA THR A 104 -5.44 -1.54 -8.37
C THR A 104 -4.48 -0.37 -8.23
N ASP A 105 -3.86 0.06 -9.34
CA ASP A 105 -3.02 1.27 -9.40
C ASP A 105 -3.89 2.44 -9.86
N ILE A 106 -4.01 3.45 -9.01
CA ILE A 106 -4.77 4.65 -9.33
C ILE A 106 -3.86 5.78 -9.81
N PRO A 107 -4.33 6.60 -10.77
CA PRO A 107 -3.60 7.77 -11.21
C PRO A 107 -3.28 8.70 -10.05
N GLY A 108 -2.01 9.13 -9.92
CA GLY A 108 -1.65 10.11 -8.89
C GLY A 108 -2.33 11.47 -9.08
N GLU A 109 -2.86 11.75 -10.26
CA GLU A 109 -3.70 12.94 -10.54
C GLU A 109 -4.99 12.93 -9.72
N TRP A 110 -5.55 11.78 -9.41
CA TRP A 110 -6.75 11.70 -8.56
C TRP A 110 -6.51 12.29 -7.17
N LEU A 111 -5.30 12.18 -6.64
CA LEU A 111 -4.93 12.83 -5.39
C LEU A 111 -4.78 14.36 -5.55
N ARG A 112 -4.37 14.82 -6.74
CA ARG A 112 -4.19 16.22 -7.07
C ARG A 112 -5.51 16.93 -7.36
N GLU A 113 -6.40 16.31 -8.13
CA GLU A 113 -7.67 16.91 -8.55
C GLU A 113 -8.61 17.19 -7.39
N GLN A 114 -8.56 16.35 -6.35
CA GLN A 114 -9.40 16.50 -5.16
C GLN A 114 -9.00 17.68 -4.27
N SER A 115 -7.80 18.18 -4.39
CA SER A 115 -7.40 19.43 -3.74
C SER A 115 -7.84 20.66 -4.52
N LYS A 116 -8.34 20.50 -5.75
CA LYS A 116 -8.92 21.60 -6.54
C LYS A 116 -10.40 21.76 -6.19
N LYS A 117 -10.71 22.85 -5.50
CA LYS A 117 -12.08 23.36 -5.50
C LYS A 117 -12.41 23.82 -6.93
N THR A 118 -13.54 23.39 -7.48
CA THR A 118 -14.06 23.99 -8.70
C THR A 118 -14.18 25.52 -8.49
N ALA A 119 -14.12 26.30 -9.55
CA ALA A 119 -14.31 27.75 -9.48
C ALA A 119 -15.60 28.16 -8.75
N ASN A 120 -16.58 27.26 -8.66
CA ASN A 120 -17.87 27.42 -7.96
C ASN A 120 -17.88 26.87 -6.52
N GLY A 121 -16.74 26.42 -5.98
CA GLY A 121 -16.65 25.86 -4.62
C GLY A 121 -17.17 24.43 -4.48
N GLU A 122 -17.64 23.80 -5.55
CA GLU A 122 -18.04 22.39 -5.57
C GLU A 122 -16.80 21.49 -5.77
N ILE A 123 -16.66 20.47 -4.94
CA ILE A 123 -15.64 19.43 -5.10
C ILE A 123 -16.14 18.50 -6.22
N ASP A 124 -15.28 18.15 -7.17
CA ASP A 124 -15.59 17.07 -8.12
C ASP A 124 -15.80 15.76 -7.36
N ASN A 125 -17.06 15.47 -7.09
CA ASN A 125 -17.47 14.38 -6.22
C ASN A 125 -17.31 12.99 -6.87
N VAL A 126 -17.01 12.87 -8.16
CA VAL A 126 -16.96 11.58 -8.86
C VAL A 126 -15.68 10.84 -8.53
N THR A 127 -14.53 11.48 -8.70
CA THR A 127 -13.20 10.89 -8.42
C THR A 127 -13.04 10.59 -6.92
N GLU A 128 -13.51 11.48 -6.05
CA GLU A 128 -13.46 11.26 -4.59
C GLU A 128 -14.31 10.06 -4.17
N LYS A 129 -15.52 9.94 -4.67
CA LYS A 129 -16.40 8.81 -4.38
C LYS A 129 -15.80 7.49 -4.86
N GLU A 130 -15.20 7.49 -6.05
CA GLU A 130 -14.54 6.30 -6.59
C GLU A 130 -13.32 5.91 -5.76
N LEU A 131 -12.50 6.87 -5.36
CA LEU A 131 -11.34 6.63 -4.51
C LEU A 131 -11.75 6.13 -3.12
N GLN A 132 -12.77 6.73 -2.50
CA GLN A 132 -13.32 6.26 -1.24
C GLN A 132 -13.87 4.83 -1.36
N LYS A 133 -14.56 4.51 -2.46
CA LYS A 133 -15.03 3.16 -2.74
C LYS A 133 -13.88 2.16 -2.83
N GLU A 134 -12.82 2.45 -3.60
CA GLU A 134 -11.65 1.58 -3.70
C GLU A 134 -10.96 1.41 -2.32
N LEU A 135 -10.82 2.47 -1.53
CA LEU A 135 -10.30 2.39 -0.17
C LEU A 135 -11.15 1.51 0.76
N GLN A 136 -12.48 1.57 0.63
CA GLN A 136 -13.38 0.75 1.43
C GLN A 136 -13.35 -0.72 1.01
N GLU A 137 -13.31 -0.99 -0.29
CA GLU A 137 -13.36 -2.34 -0.84
C GLU A 137 -12.03 -3.09 -0.75
N SER A 138 -10.90 -2.38 -0.59
CA SER A 138 -9.58 -2.99 -0.54
C SER A 138 -9.24 -3.49 0.86
N SER A 139 -8.70 -4.69 0.94
CA SER A 139 -8.19 -5.29 2.18
C SER A 139 -6.78 -4.82 2.50
N VAL A 140 -6.03 -4.43 1.48
CA VAL A 140 -4.68 -3.88 1.62
C VAL A 140 -4.60 -2.52 0.95
N ILE A 141 -3.98 -1.57 1.62
CA ILE A 141 -3.74 -0.22 1.13
C ILE A 141 -2.24 0.02 1.13
N ILE A 142 -1.66 0.25 -0.04
CA ILE A 142 -0.26 0.63 -0.21
C ILE A 142 -0.19 2.13 -0.47
N VAL A 143 0.42 2.87 0.44
CA VAL A 143 0.68 4.31 0.34
C VAL A 143 2.10 4.51 -0.16
N ALA A 144 2.27 4.76 -1.46
CA ALA A 144 3.57 5.04 -2.05
C ALA A 144 4.00 6.49 -1.75
N ILE A 145 5.21 6.66 -1.23
CA ILE A 145 5.75 7.94 -0.76
C ILE A 145 7.02 8.26 -1.53
N ASP A 146 7.13 9.45 -2.10
CA ASP A 146 8.36 9.96 -2.68
C ASP A 146 9.27 10.45 -1.56
N THR A 147 10.34 9.69 -1.28
CA THR A 147 11.20 9.93 -0.11
C THR A 147 12.02 11.22 -0.22
N PRO A 148 12.60 11.61 -1.38
CA PRO A 148 13.23 12.92 -1.53
C PRO A 148 12.34 14.09 -1.07
N HIS A 149 11.09 14.13 -1.50
CA HIS A 149 10.15 15.19 -1.10
C HIS A 149 9.70 15.08 0.37
N LEU A 150 9.82 13.89 0.98
CA LEU A 150 9.56 13.69 2.39
C LEU A 150 10.72 14.20 3.28
N MET A 151 11.96 14.02 2.82
CA MET A 151 13.16 14.17 3.65
C MET A 151 13.91 15.48 3.41
N GLU A 152 14.07 15.87 2.14
CA GLU A 152 14.88 17.04 1.78
C GLU A 152 14.16 18.35 2.12
N GLU A 153 14.93 19.42 2.32
CA GLU A 153 14.41 20.72 2.76
C GLU A 153 13.46 20.60 3.99
N ASN A 154 13.82 19.72 4.93
CA ASN A 154 13.04 19.40 6.14
C ASN A 154 11.60 18.92 5.82
N GLY A 155 11.40 18.31 4.67
CA GLY A 155 10.09 17.82 4.21
C GLY A 155 9.10 18.93 3.88
N MET A 156 9.58 20.10 3.50
CA MET A 156 8.75 21.26 3.14
C MET A 156 7.86 20.96 1.93
N TYR A 157 8.35 20.15 0.99
CA TYR A 157 7.62 19.81 -0.24
C TYR A 157 6.73 18.56 -0.12
N HIS A 158 6.70 17.94 1.06
CA HIS A 158 5.97 16.69 1.27
C HIS A 158 4.47 16.83 0.94
N ASP A 159 3.81 17.86 1.48
CA ASP A 159 2.37 18.02 1.26
C ASP A 159 2.04 18.36 -0.19
N ALA A 160 2.89 19.14 -0.86
CA ALA A 160 2.70 19.49 -2.27
C ALA A 160 2.93 18.32 -3.23
N CYS A 161 3.90 17.44 -2.93
CA CYS A 161 4.32 16.36 -3.82
C CYS A 161 3.74 15.00 -3.44
N ASN A 162 3.67 14.68 -2.16
CA ASN A 162 3.11 13.42 -1.65
C ASN A 162 1.63 13.52 -1.25
N PHE A 163 1.04 14.70 -1.28
CA PHE A 163 -0.34 14.96 -0.84
C PHE A 163 -0.63 14.47 0.58
N GLY A 164 0.36 14.61 1.49
CA GLY A 164 0.34 14.02 2.82
C GLY A 164 -0.91 14.36 3.63
N GLY A 165 -1.32 15.64 3.66
CA GLY A 165 -2.55 16.08 4.32
C GLY A 165 -3.80 15.43 3.73
N HIS A 166 -3.86 15.26 2.39
CA HIS A 166 -4.98 14.63 1.71
C HIS A 166 -5.04 13.12 2.00
N VAL A 167 -3.91 12.44 1.92
CA VAL A 167 -3.78 11.01 2.26
C VAL A 167 -4.20 10.75 3.71
N ASN A 168 -3.75 11.59 4.66
CA ASN A 168 -4.18 11.51 6.05
C ASN A 168 -5.71 11.57 6.17
N ARG A 169 -6.35 12.54 5.50
CA ARG A 169 -7.81 12.69 5.50
C ARG A 169 -8.53 11.48 4.90
N LEU A 170 -8.09 10.99 3.74
CA LEU A 170 -8.70 9.85 3.07
C LEU A 170 -8.67 8.58 3.94
N ILE A 171 -7.52 8.27 4.55
CA ILE A 171 -7.39 7.13 5.45
C ILE A 171 -8.29 7.30 6.68
N GLN A 172 -8.35 8.50 7.28
CA GLN A 172 -9.25 8.76 8.40
C GLN A 172 -10.71 8.54 8.05
N GLN A 173 -11.15 9.01 6.87
CA GLN A 173 -12.51 8.85 6.40
C GLN A 173 -12.84 7.40 6.07
N SER A 174 -11.92 6.68 5.41
CA SER A 174 -12.12 5.27 5.05
C SER A 174 -12.14 4.34 6.27
N SER A 175 -11.53 4.75 7.38
CA SER A 175 -11.47 3.96 8.61
C SER A 175 -12.78 3.94 9.41
N GLY A 176 -13.85 4.61 8.94
CA GLY A 176 -15.08 4.84 9.72
C GLY A 176 -16.21 3.83 9.56
N GLU A 177 -16.28 3.06 8.46
CA GLU A 177 -17.56 2.46 8.08
C GLU A 177 -17.64 0.92 8.05
N LYS A 178 -16.52 0.19 8.11
CA LYS A 178 -16.55 -1.29 8.05
C LYS A 178 -15.46 -1.90 8.94
N MET A 179 -15.86 -2.82 9.80
CA MET A 179 -14.97 -3.59 10.68
C MET A 179 -14.35 -4.79 9.94
N CYS A 180 -13.82 -4.58 8.74
CA CYS A 180 -13.06 -5.60 8.05
C CYS A 180 -11.58 -5.42 8.37
N PRO A 181 -10.84 -6.49 8.65
CA PRO A 181 -9.38 -6.42 8.77
C PRO A 181 -8.76 -5.75 7.55
N LYS A 182 -7.86 -4.82 7.80
CA LYS A 182 -7.12 -4.08 6.76
C LYS A 182 -5.64 -4.02 7.08
N LEU A 183 -4.84 -4.15 6.04
CA LEU A 183 -3.41 -3.86 6.09
C LEU A 183 -3.15 -2.50 5.43
N VAL A 184 -2.47 -1.61 6.13
CA VAL A 184 -1.99 -0.33 5.57
C VAL A 184 -0.47 -0.31 5.58
N LEU A 185 0.12 -0.25 4.40
CA LEU A 185 1.56 -0.18 4.19
C LEU A 185 1.96 1.22 3.72
N PHE A 186 2.76 1.91 4.52
CA PHE A 186 3.47 3.09 4.06
C PHE A 186 4.77 2.65 3.40
N VAL A 187 4.90 2.96 2.12
CA VAL A 187 6.00 2.46 1.28
C VAL A 187 6.82 3.65 0.75
N PRO A 188 7.85 4.09 1.50
CA PRO A 188 8.83 5.01 0.98
C PRO A 188 9.58 4.43 -0.21
N LEU A 189 9.62 5.17 -1.31
CA LEU A 189 10.30 4.84 -2.56
C LEU A 189 11.41 5.83 -2.84
N LYS A 190 12.35 5.48 -3.71
CA LYS A 190 13.53 6.30 -4.02
C LYS A 190 14.38 6.54 -2.77
N CYS A 191 14.54 5.51 -1.95
CA CYS A 191 15.25 5.55 -0.68
C CYS A 191 16.76 5.35 -0.83
N GLU A 192 17.27 5.15 -2.02
CA GLU A 192 18.65 4.74 -2.30
C GLU A 192 19.68 5.61 -1.59
N LYS A 193 19.55 6.96 -1.65
CA LYS A 193 20.43 7.91 -0.96
C LYS A 193 20.49 7.61 0.55
N TYR A 194 19.32 7.56 1.19
CA TYR A 194 19.20 7.39 2.64
C TYR A 194 19.64 6.00 3.10
N TYR A 195 19.41 4.99 2.25
CA TYR A 195 19.90 3.64 2.50
C TYR A 195 21.43 3.59 2.52
N HIS A 196 22.08 4.17 1.52
CA HIS A 196 23.54 4.21 1.43
C HIS A 196 24.18 5.07 2.52
N GLU A 197 23.49 6.09 2.99
CA GLU A 197 23.92 6.97 4.09
C GLU A 197 23.59 6.38 5.49
N GLY A 198 22.92 5.22 5.59
CA GLY A 198 22.53 4.61 6.87
C GLY A 198 21.42 5.37 7.60
N ARG A 199 20.60 6.16 6.91
CA ARG A 199 19.60 7.07 7.46
C ARG A 199 18.15 6.56 7.34
N MET A 200 17.94 5.25 7.25
CA MET A 200 16.60 4.70 7.07
C MET A 200 15.69 4.91 8.30
N ASP A 201 16.26 4.99 9.50
CA ASP A 201 15.50 5.31 10.71
C ASP A 201 14.93 6.75 10.67
N GLU A 202 15.66 7.69 10.06
CA GLU A 202 15.15 9.04 9.83
C GLU A 202 13.98 9.05 8.85
N VAL A 203 14.03 8.23 7.79
CA VAL A 203 12.92 8.05 6.84
C VAL A 203 11.69 7.55 7.57
N ASN A 204 11.83 6.52 8.40
CA ASN A 204 10.72 5.98 9.19
C ASN A 204 10.13 7.01 10.15
N LYS A 205 10.99 7.76 10.82
CA LYS A 205 10.56 8.85 11.70
C LYS A 205 9.77 9.91 10.93
N ALA A 206 10.27 10.33 9.76
CA ALA A 206 9.58 11.29 8.91
C ALA A 206 8.20 10.79 8.45
N VAL A 207 8.08 9.51 8.08
CA VAL A 207 6.79 8.90 7.75
C VAL A 207 5.84 8.96 8.95
N LYS A 208 6.28 8.55 10.14
CA LYS A 208 5.45 8.59 11.35
C LYS A 208 4.98 10.01 11.68
N ASP A 209 5.86 10.99 11.53
CA ASP A 209 5.54 12.40 11.83
C ASP A 209 4.54 12.98 10.81
N LYS A 210 4.74 12.75 9.52
CA LYS A 210 3.89 13.30 8.46
C LYS A 210 2.53 12.60 8.33
N TYR A 211 2.47 11.30 8.62
CA TYR A 211 1.24 10.51 8.56
C TYR A 211 0.65 10.18 9.94
N LYS A 212 1.08 10.90 10.99
CA LYS A 212 0.65 10.69 12.38
C LYS A 212 -0.87 10.68 12.58
N MET A 213 -1.61 11.48 11.80
CA MET A 213 -3.06 11.56 11.93
C MET A 213 -3.75 10.31 11.37
N ALA A 214 -3.31 9.81 10.22
CA ALA A 214 -3.79 8.55 9.67
C ALA A 214 -3.44 7.38 10.60
N ILE A 215 -2.18 7.28 11.03
CA ILE A 215 -1.71 6.22 11.95
C ILE A 215 -2.51 6.25 13.26
N ALA A 216 -2.66 7.44 13.87
CA ALA A 216 -3.42 7.57 15.11
C ALA A 216 -4.90 7.22 14.96
N SER A 217 -5.51 7.47 13.79
CA SER A 217 -6.91 7.11 13.55
C SER A 217 -7.15 5.60 13.45
N MET A 218 -6.14 4.87 13.00
CA MET A 218 -6.17 3.40 12.90
C MET A 218 -5.79 2.71 14.21
N SER A 219 -5.04 3.41 15.11
CA SER A 219 -4.51 2.86 16.36
C SER A 219 -5.35 3.16 17.60
N LYS A 220 -6.54 3.76 17.45
CA LYS A 220 -7.38 4.15 18.59
C LYS A 220 -8.75 3.48 18.58
N GLY A 221 -9.19 3.08 19.79
CA GLY A 221 -10.53 2.51 20.05
C GLY A 221 -10.73 1.17 19.34
N GLU A 222 -11.96 0.86 19.02
CA GLU A 222 -12.36 -0.40 18.36
C GLU A 222 -11.71 -0.59 16.97
N LYS A 223 -11.24 0.51 16.37
CA LYS A 223 -10.53 0.46 15.08
C LYS A 223 -9.16 -0.18 15.17
N ALA A 224 -8.49 -0.03 16.33
CA ALA A 224 -7.17 -0.61 16.56
C ALA A 224 -7.14 -2.13 16.33
N GLU A 225 -8.25 -2.82 16.58
CA GLU A 225 -8.38 -4.26 16.42
C GLU A 225 -8.52 -4.72 14.96
N ASN A 226 -8.72 -3.78 14.02
CA ASN A 226 -9.00 -4.09 12.62
C ASN A 226 -7.90 -3.64 11.65
N TYR A 227 -6.86 -2.98 12.13
CA TYR A 227 -5.81 -2.47 11.27
C TYR A 227 -4.43 -3.02 11.63
N MET A 228 -3.79 -3.70 10.68
CA MET A 228 -2.34 -3.87 10.69
C MET A 228 -1.71 -2.69 9.96
N VAL A 229 -0.71 -2.06 10.56
CA VAL A 229 -0.04 -0.88 10.00
C VAL A 229 1.46 -1.10 10.03
N ALA A 230 2.13 -0.90 8.90
CA ALA A 230 3.57 -1.03 8.81
C ALA A 230 4.21 -0.02 7.87
N ILE A 231 5.51 0.22 8.05
CA ILE A 231 6.36 1.00 7.16
C ILE A 231 7.34 0.02 6.50
N THR A 232 7.44 0.06 5.19
CA THR A 232 8.35 -0.80 4.43
C THR A 232 9.01 -0.04 3.28
N PRO A 233 10.18 0.58 3.52
CA PRO A 233 10.94 1.24 2.47
C PRO A 233 11.43 0.27 1.41
N ILE A 234 11.47 0.72 0.15
CA ILE A 234 11.89 -0.07 -1.00
C ILE A 234 12.97 0.65 -1.78
N ILE A 235 13.96 -0.10 -2.22
CA ILE A 235 15.04 0.31 -3.11
C ILE A 235 14.73 -0.24 -4.49
N THR A 236 14.29 0.62 -5.41
CA THR A 236 13.81 0.16 -6.73
C THR A 236 14.90 -0.02 -7.77
N LEU A 237 15.93 0.81 -7.73
CA LEU A 237 17.02 0.81 -8.71
C LEU A 237 18.36 0.37 -8.10
N GLY A 238 18.59 0.70 -6.83
CA GLY A 238 19.79 0.34 -6.07
C GLY A 238 21.00 1.24 -6.35
N GLY A 239 21.35 1.44 -7.60
CA GLY A 239 22.53 2.20 -8.02
C GLY A 239 22.28 3.64 -8.45
N VAL A 240 21.05 4.14 -8.31
CA VAL A 240 20.66 5.52 -8.64
C VAL A 240 20.21 6.22 -7.37
N VAL A 241 20.85 7.31 -7.01
CA VAL A 241 20.52 8.07 -5.81
C VAL A 241 19.98 9.45 -6.16
N PHE A 242 19.11 9.98 -5.32
CA PHE A 242 18.71 11.37 -5.38
C PHE A 242 19.97 12.26 -5.12
N ASP A 243 20.18 13.25 -5.96
CA ASP A 243 21.27 14.21 -5.82
C ASP A 243 20.79 15.48 -5.12
N ASP A 244 19.97 16.27 -5.81
CA ASP A 244 19.42 17.53 -5.30
C ASP A 244 18.17 17.93 -6.10
N PHE A 245 17.42 18.91 -5.58
CA PHE A 245 16.44 19.64 -6.37
C PHE A 245 17.14 20.66 -7.29
N GLY A 246 16.45 21.06 -8.37
CA GLY A 246 16.94 22.16 -9.22
C GLY A 246 17.09 23.44 -8.39
N ARG A 247 18.24 24.12 -8.57
CA ARG A 247 18.53 25.36 -7.87
C ARG A 247 18.87 26.46 -8.86
N ASP A 248 18.43 27.67 -8.53
CA ASP A 248 18.81 28.87 -9.28
C ASP A 248 20.29 29.28 -9.03
N SER A 249 20.70 30.36 -9.65
CA SER A 249 22.07 30.90 -9.52
C SER A 249 22.40 31.38 -8.10
N GLU A 250 21.41 31.62 -7.26
CA GLU A 250 21.58 32.06 -5.87
C GLU A 250 21.56 30.86 -4.89
N GLY A 251 21.30 29.63 -5.41
CA GLY A 251 21.30 28.40 -4.62
C GLY A 251 19.93 28.05 -4.01
N TYR A 252 18.87 28.81 -4.32
CA TYR A 252 17.51 28.49 -3.88
C TYR A 252 16.90 27.43 -4.78
N VAL A 253 16.08 26.56 -4.20
CA VAL A 253 15.33 25.55 -4.97
C VAL A 253 14.37 26.25 -5.93
N GLU A 254 14.53 25.96 -7.22
CA GLU A 254 13.58 26.42 -8.24
C GLU A 254 12.22 25.76 -8.03
N ILE A 255 11.19 26.60 -7.87
CA ILE A 255 9.84 26.12 -7.53
C ILE A 255 8.83 26.46 -8.61
N ILE A 256 7.92 25.53 -8.84
CA ILE A 256 6.71 25.77 -9.61
C ILE A 256 5.54 25.95 -8.65
N THR A 257 4.85 27.07 -8.75
CA THR A 257 3.63 27.33 -8.00
C THR A 257 2.43 26.84 -8.81
N ASP A 258 1.71 25.88 -8.29
CA ASP A 258 0.40 25.50 -8.84
C ASP A 258 -0.65 26.47 -8.29
N ASN A 259 -1.05 27.45 -9.12
CA ASN A 259 -2.00 28.47 -8.73
C ASN A 259 -3.37 27.92 -8.31
N ALA A 260 -3.71 26.70 -8.75
CA ALA A 260 -4.96 26.04 -8.39
C ALA A 260 -4.92 25.40 -6.99
N MET A 261 -3.73 25.12 -6.47
CA MET A 261 -3.54 24.39 -5.20
C MET A 261 -2.90 25.22 -4.09
N SER A 262 -2.40 26.41 -4.41
CA SER A 262 -1.63 27.27 -3.48
C SER A 262 -0.40 26.59 -2.88
N PHE A 263 0.14 25.56 -3.53
CA PHE A 263 1.35 24.85 -3.10
C PHE A 263 2.49 25.08 -4.08
N SER A 264 3.66 25.27 -3.52
CA SER A 264 4.91 25.31 -4.29
C SER A 264 5.62 23.96 -4.18
N LYS A 265 6.15 23.48 -5.29
CA LYS A 265 6.95 22.25 -5.35
C LYS A 265 8.21 22.48 -6.17
N PRO A 266 9.27 21.70 -5.96
CA PRO A 266 10.46 21.76 -6.79
C PRO A 266 10.11 21.55 -8.26
N GLU A 267 10.73 22.34 -9.15
CA GLU A 267 10.57 22.19 -10.60
C GLU A 267 11.14 20.88 -11.07
N ALA A 268 12.35 20.52 -10.59
CA ALA A 268 13.04 19.30 -10.95
C ALA A 268 13.66 18.63 -9.72
N ALA A 269 13.74 17.30 -9.78
CA ALA A 269 14.52 16.46 -8.89
C ALA A 269 15.58 15.75 -9.71
N PHE A 270 16.84 15.94 -9.37
CA PHE A 270 17.98 15.37 -10.05
C PHE A 270 18.47 14.12 -9.34
N TYR A 271 18.96 13.19 -10.13
CA TYR A 271 19.51 11.91 -9.70
C TYR A 271 20.87 11.69 -10.33
N LYS A 272 21.70 10.91 -9.66
CA LYS A 272 23.02 10.50 -10.14
C LYS A 272 23.30 9.04 -9.86
N LEU A 273 24.33 8.51 -10.49
CA LEU A 273 24.84 7.18 -10.16
C LEU A 273 25.58 7.22 -8.82
N TYR A 274 25.33 6.24 -7.97
CA TYR A 274 25.97 6.15 -6.66
C TYR A 274 27.45 5.77 -6.74
N ASP A 275 27.80 4.90 -7.72
CA ASP A 275 29.15 4.36 -7.90
C ASP A 275 29.62 4.47 -9.36
N LYS A 276 30.93 4.34 -9.59
CA LYS A 276 31.54 4.34 -10.93
C LYS A 276 31.15 3.13 -11.79
N ALA A 277 30.70 2.04 -11.17
CA ALA A 277 30.21 0.83 -11.83
C ALA A 277 28.87 0.40 -11.23
N PRO A 278 27.83 1.23 -11.38
CA PRO A 278 26.55 0.97 -10.75
C PRO A 278 25.93 -0.29 -11.33
N LYS A 279 25.21 -1.03 -10.47
CA LYS A 279 24.43 -2.19 -10.87
C LYS A 279 22.96 -1.95 -10.59
N PHE A 280 22.10 -2.42 -11.49
CA PHE A 280 20.67 -2.52 -11.20
C PHE A 280 20.47 -3.59 -10.12
N ALA A 281 20.28 -3.14 -8.88
CA ALA A 281 20.22 -3.99 -7.70
C ALA A 281 19.06 -3.56 -6.78
N PRO A 282 17.81 -3.80 -7.17
CA PRO A 282 16.67 -3.53 -6.31
C PRO A 282 16.76 -4.35 -5.02
N LYS A 283 16.29 -3.77 -3.90
CA LYS A 283 16.28 -4.41 -2.59
C LYS A 283 14.95 -4.17 -1.89
N PHE A 284 14.53 -5.14 -1.09
CA PHE A 284 13.33 -5.08 -0.27
C PHE A 284 12.03 -4.92 -1.06
N CYS A 285 12.06 -5.16 -2.38
CA CYS A 285 10.85 -5.01 -3.20
C CYS A 285 9.83 -6.12 -2.94
N GLU A 286 10.24 -7.29 -2.46
CA GLU A 286 9.38 -8.41 -2.04
C GLU A 286 8.61 -8.12 -0.74
N GLN A 287 9.04 -7.16 0.05
CA GLN A 287 8.54 -6.88 1.39
C GLN A 287 7.03 -6.61 1.45
N PRO A 288 6.45 -5.75 0.60
CA PRO A 288 5.00 -5.52 0.64
C PRO A 288 4.20 -6.81 0.45
N LEU A 289 4.70 -7.73 -0.38
CA LEU A 289 4.05 -9.02 -0.60
C LEU A 289 4.15 -9.92 0.63
N LEU A 290 5.29 -9.91 1.32
CA LEU A 290 5.47 -10.64 2.58
C LEU A 290 4.52 -10.14 3.67
N TYR A 291 4.30 -8.81 3.75
CA TYR A 291 3.29 -8.26 4.65
C TYR A 291 1.88 -8.69 4.29
N ILE A 292 1.56 -8.73 3.00
CA ILE A 292 0.27 -9.24 2.52
C ILE A 292 0.09 -10.69 2.93
N LEU A 293 1.12 -11.53 2.75
CA LEU A 293 1.10 -12.94 3.16
C LEU A 293 0.95 -13.08 4.68
N LYS A 294 1.73 -12.31 5.46
CA LYS A 294 1.60 -12.30 6.92
C LYS A 294 0.20 -11.88 7.35
N PHE A 295 -0.32 -10.80 6.79
CA PHE A 295 -1.66 -10.32 7.08
C PHE A 295 -2.73 -11.38 6.75
N ILE A 296 -2.63 -12.03 5.59
CA ILE A 296 -3.52 -13.13 5.20
C ILE A 296 -3.46 -14.25 6.26
N LEU A 297 -2.27 -14.65 6.68
CA LEU A 297 -2.06 -15.69 7.70
C LEU A 297 -2.70 -15.28 9.03
N ASP A 298 -2.39 -14.08 9.51
CA ASP A 298 -2.86 -13.59 10.81
C ASP A 298 -4.39 -13.47 10.86
N ILE A 299 -5.05 -13.02 9.77
CA ILE A 299 -6.52 -12.92 9.73
C ILE A 299 -7.23 -14.26 9.53
N THR A 300 -6.57 -15.31 9.05
CA THR A 300 -7.19 -16.65 8.95
C THR A 300 -7.46 -17.24 10.34
N ASP A 301 -6.63 -16.86 11.31
CA ASP A 301 -6.78 -17.27 12.70
C ASP A 301 -7.69 -16.33 13.51
N PHE A 302 -8.18 -15.24 12.89
CA PHE A 302 -9.04 -14.26 13.54
C PHE A 302 -10.42 -14.87 13.80
N GLU A 303 -10.72 -15.18 15.05
CA GLU A 303 -12.08 -15.51 15.49
C GLU A 303 -12.83 -14.21 15.73
N PRO A 304 -13.96 -13.96 15.03
CA PRO A 304 -14.80 -12.81 15.33
C PRO A 304 -15.29 -12.88 16.78
N PRO A 305 -15.42 -11.74 17.47
CA PRO A 305 -15.82 -11.72 18.87
C PRO A 305 -17.15 -12.45 19.05
N LYS A 306 -17.18 -13.45 19.92
CA LYS A 306 -18.37 -14.26 20.24
C LYS A 306 -19.50 -13.44 20.86
N LYS A 307 -19.20 -12.20 21.31
CA LYS A 307 -20.16 -11.28 21.94
C LYS A 307 -19.95 -9.87 21.37
N ALA A 308 -20.94 -9.40 20.63
CA ALA A 308 -20.93 -8.02 20.13
C ALA A 308 -21.76 -7.10 21.03
N SER A 309 -21.27 -5.88 21.31
CA SER A 309 -22.05 -4.89 22.05
C SER A 309 -23.20 -4.36 21.20
N ARG A 310 -24.29 -3.91 21.86
CA ARG A 310 -25.45 -3.31 21.19
C ARG A 310 -25.09 -2.06 20.39
N SER A 311 -24.07 -1.31 20.83
CA SER A 311 -23.48 -0.17 20.15
C SER A 311 -22.82 -0.59 18.83
N PHE A 312 -22.03 -1.65 18.86
CA PHE A 312 -21.37 -2.27 17.72
C PHE A 312 -22.37 -2.69 16.63
N ILE A 313 -23.46 -3.37 17.02
CA ILE A 313 -24.47 -3.82 16.08
C ILE A 313 -25.20 -2.63 15.44
N LYS A 314 -25.48 -1.56 16.20
CA LYS A 314 -26.11 -0.34 15.67
C LYS A 314 -25.24 0.39 14.65
N GLU A 315 -23.93 0.38 14.84
CA GLU A 315 -22.97 1.11 13.99
C GLU A 315 -22.66 0.34 12.69
N VAL A 316 -22.59 -0.99 12.79
CA VAL A 316 -22.33 -1.89 11.66
C VAL A 316 -23.58 -2.12 10.80
N PHE A 317 -24.78 -1.89 11.36
CA PHE A 317 -26.05 -2.24 10.73
C PHE A 317 -26.92 -1.03 10.40
N LYS A 318 -26.98 -0.67 9.11
CA LYS A 318 -28.14 0.02 8.52
C LYS A 318 -29.02 -1.02 7.83
N PRO A 319 -30.08 -1.53 8.49
CA PRO A 319 -30.88 -2.60 7.92
C PRO A 319 -31.59 -2.15 6.64
N THR A 320 -31.42 -2.91 5.57
CA THR A 320 -32.25 -2.78 4.36
C THR A 320 -33.71 -3.17 4.69
N LYS A 321 -34.68 -2.73 3.87
CA LYS A 321 -36.12 -2.94 4.14
C LYS A 321 -36.50 -4.40 4.48
N GLY A 322 -35.80 -5.41 3.91
CA GLY A 322 -36.04 -6.84 4.17
C GLY A 322 -35.41 -7.38 5.47
N MET A 323 -34.43 -6.67 6.05
CA MET A 323 -33.67 -7.15 7.22
C MET A 323 -34.14 -6.55 8.56
N LYS A 324 -35.11 -5.62 8.54
CA LYS A 324 -35.61 -4.96 9.73
C LYS A 324 -36.18 -5.93 10.79
N SER A 325 -36.79 -7.04 10.37
CA SER A 325 -37.36 -8.04 11.28
C SER A 325 -36.26 -8.78 12.04
N ILE A 326 -35.19 -9.19 11.36
CA ILE A 326 -34.05 -9.89 11.96
C ILE A 326 -33.28 -8.93 12.87
N TYR A 327 -33.04 -7.69 12.42
CA TYR A 327 -32.43 -6.65 13.23
C TYR A 327 -33.17 -6.38 14.52
N ASN A 328 -34.52 -6.22 14.49
CA ASN A 328 -35.32 -5.97 15.65
C ASN A 328 -35.34 -7.18 16.60
N LYS A 329 -35.29 -8.41 16.08
CA LYS A 329 -35.20 -9.64 16.87
C LYS A 329 -33.90 -9.75 17.64
N ILE A 330 -32.79 -9.31 17.01
CA ILE A 330 -31.48 -9.27 17.63
C ILE A 330 -31.38 -8.13 18.65
N MET A 331 -31.87 -6.94 18.33
CA MET A 331 -31.82 -5.76 19.21
C MET A 331 -32.82 -5.86 20.42
N GLY A 332 -33.78 -6.76 20.38
CA GLY A 332 -34.71 -6.99 21.48
C GLY A 332 -34.18 -7.84 22.65
N LYS A 333 -33.00 -8.42 22.54
CA LYS A 333 -32.43 -9.40 23.49
C LYS A 333 -31.36 -8.82 24.43
N GLY A 334 -31.63 -7.75 25.20
CA GLY A 334 -30.74 -7.27 26.28
C GLY A 334 -29.39 -6.65 25.83
N ASP A 335 -28.55 -6.24 26.79
CA ASP A 335 -27.29 -5.48 26.53
C ASP A 335 -26.08 -6.32 26.05
N LYS A 336 -26.15 -7.64 26.21
CA LYS A 336 -25.15 -8.58 25.71
C LYS A 336 -25.82 -9.60 24.80
N ILE A 337 -25.53 -9.52 23.52
CA ILE A 337 -26.16 -10.38 22.52
C ILE A 337 -25.13 -11.44 22.12
N GLU A 338 -25.50 -12.72 22.36
CA GLU A 338 -24.80 -13.84 21.74
C GLU A 338 -25.30 -13.94 20.30
N ILE A 339 -24.46 -13.59 19.36
CA ILE A 339 -24.77 -13.67 17.93
C ILE A 339 -24.20 -14.98 17.43
N GLY A 340 -25.11 -15.88 16.98
CA GLY A 340 -24.71 -17.09 16.29
C GLY A 340 -24.00 -16.74 14.96
N PHE A 341 -23.18 -17.67 14.52
CA PHE A 341 -22.47 -17.52 13.24
C PHE A 341 -23.40 -17.29 12.04
N GLU A 342 -24.54 -17.98 12.03
CA GLU A 342 -25.57 -17.83 10.99
C GLU A 342 -26.21 -16.45 11.00
N ASP A 343 -26.41 -15.86 12.20
CA ASP A 343 -26.93 -14.50 12.35
C ASP A 343 -25.91 -13.46 11.83
N LEU A 344 -24.62 -13.69 12.06
CA LEU A 344 -23.53 -12.84 11.53
C LEU A 344 -23.40 -12.93 9.99
N LEU A 345 -23.59 -14.11 9.40
CA LEU A 345 -23.65 -14.33 7.95
C LEU A 345 -24.77 -13.54 7.29
N LEU A 346 -25.94 -13.52 7.93
CA LEU A 346 -27.11 -12.78 7.46
C LEU A 346 -26.93 -11.28 7.58
N LEU A 347 -26.12 -10.83 8.55
CA LEU A 347 -25.96 -9.45 8.90
C LEU A 347 -24.82 -8.75 8.12
N ASN A 348 -23.70 -9.39 7.87
CA ASN A 348 -22.65 -8.88 6.98
C ASN A 348 -21.87 -10.02 6.32
N PRO A 349 -22.37 -10.53 5.19
CA PRO A 349 -21.76 -11.67 4.52
C PRO A 349 -20.30 -11.43 4.10
N GLN A 350 -19.88 -10.17 3.90
CA GLN A 350 -18.52 -9.87 3.41
C GLN A 350 -17.43 -10.08 4.47
N ILE A 351 -17.68 -9.76 5.74
CA ILE A 351 -16.69 -9.92 6.83
C ILE A 351 -16.43 -11.39 7.12
N LEU A 352 -17.52 -12.16 7.22
CA LEU A 352 -17.43 -13.59 7.57
C LEU A 352 -17.04 -14.45 6.39
N ILE A 353 -17.48 -14.09 5.18
CA ILE A 353 -17.06 -14.75 3.95
C ILE A 353 -15.56 -14.60 3.76
N PHE A 354 -14.98 -13.44 4.09
CA PHE A 354 -13.53 -13.23 3.92
C PHE A 354 -12.72 -14.09 4.91
N GLY A 355 -12.92 -13.97 6.23
CA GLY A 355 -12.16 -14.72 7.23
C GLY A 355 -12.31 -16.24 7.09
N ARG A 356 -13.57 -16.75 7.08
CA ARG A 356 -13.82 -18.19 6.89
C ARG A 356 -13.51 -18.70 5.50
N ALA A 357 -13.69 -17.85 4.52
CA ALA A 357 -13.30 -18.17 3.17
C ALA A 357 -11.81 -18.46 3.09
N MET A 358 -10.99 -17.73 3.84
CA MET A 358 -9.56 -17.99 3.93
C MET A 358 -9.26 -19.24 4.78
N GLN A 359 -9.97 -19.48 5.87
CA GLN A 359 -9.87 -20.73 6.64
C GLN A 359 -10.15 -22.00 5.82
N TYR A 360 -11.10 -21.95 4.87
CA TYR A 360 -11.38 -23.07 3.98
C TYR A 360 -10.34 -23.25 2.87
N VAL A 361 -9.65 -22.17 2.48
CA VAL A 361 -8.58 -22.23 1.47
C VAL A 361 -7.28 -22.73 2.08
N PHE A 362 -6.96 -22.29 3.29
CA PHE A 362 -5.72 -22.64 3.96
C PHE A 362 -5.89 -23.86 4.86
N THR A 363 -5.46 -25.01 4.35
CA THR A 363 -5.23 -26.20 5.18
C THR A 363 -4.08 -25.90 6.17
N PRO A 364 -3.94 -26.70 7.26
CA PRO A 364 -2.78 -26.57 8.15
C PRO A 364 -1.44 -26.63 7.43
N GLU A 365 -1.33 -27.43 6.36
CA GLU A 365 -0.14 -27.52 5.53
C GLU A 365 0.12 -26.20 4.77
N ALA A 366 -0.90 -25.60 4.17
CA ALA A 366 -0.78 -24.30 3.48
C ALA A 366 -0.42 -23.18 4.46
N GLN A 367 -0.98 -23.17 5.67
CA GLN A 367 -0.62 -22.22 6.73
C GLN A 367 0.85 -22.35 7.14
N ASN A 368 1.35 -23.59 7.33
CA ASN A 368 2.74 -23.83 7.63
C ASN A 368 3.66 -23.35 6.49
N ASN A 369 3.32 -23.60 5.24
CA ASN A 369 4.08 -23.14 4.09
C ASN A 369 4.17 -21.60 4.01
N ILE A 370 3.06 -20.88 4.28
CA ILE A 370 3.07 -19.42 4.35
C ILE A 370 3.91 -18.93 5.53
N GLN A 371 3.78 -19.56 6.70
CA GLN A 371 4.55 -19.21 7.88
C GLN A 371 6.05 -19.44 7.66
N GLU A 372 6.40 -20.55 7.04
CA GLU A 372 7.78 -20.84 6.66
C GLU A 372 8.33 -19.83 5.66
N ALA A 373 7.52 -19.43 4.66
CA ALA A 373 7.85 -18.36 3.71
C ALA A 373 8.12 -17.03 4.40
N VAL A 374 7.23 -16.60 5.29
CA VAL A 374 7.39 -15.37 6.07
C VAL A 374 8.64 -15.43 6.95
N LEU A 375 8.95 -16.58 7.54
CA LEU A 375 10.15 -16.76 8.36
C LEU A 375 11.44 -16.81 7.54
N LYS A 376 11.45 -17.52 6.40
CA LYS A 376 12.63 -17.66 5.53
C LYS A 376 12.95 -16.40 4.76
N LEU A 377 11.92 -15.71 4.28
CA LEU A 377 12.04 -14.42 3.60
C LEU A 377 12.12 -13.26 4.60
N LYS A 378 12.51 -13.58 5.82
CA LYS A 378 12.52 -12.66 6.96
C LYS A 378 13.04 -11.30 6.56
N VAL A 379 12.20 -10.34 6.78
CA VAL A 379 12.45 -8.93 6.56
C VAL A 379 13.63 -8.47 7.41
N SER A 380 14.78 -8.36 6.80
CA SER A 380 15.99 -7.81 7.42
C SER A 380 16.36 -6.45 6.82
N GLY A 381 15.36 -5.76 6.24
CA GLY A 381 15.57 -4.44 5.63
C GLY A 381 15.77 -3.38 6.69
N SER A 382 16.77 -2.50 6.51
CA SER A 382 16.84 -1.28 7.30
C SER A 382 15.60 -0.43 7.05
N GLY A 383 14.98 0.07 8.10
CA GLY A 383 13.78 0.89 8.02
C GLY A 383 12.45 0.14 8.04
N TYR A 384 12.46 -1.20 8.17
CA TYR A 384 11.26 -1.99 8.37
C TYR A 384 10.70 -1.80 9.78
N GLU A 385 9.43 -1.48 9.89
CA GLU A 385 8.78 -1.29 11.20
C GLU A 385 7.30 -1.65 11.15
N VAL A 386 6.87 -2.62 11.97
CA VAL A 386 5.46 -2.87 12.26
C VAL A 386 5.03 -1.89 13.35
N LEU A 387 4.13 -0.97 13.02
CA LEU A 387 3.59 0.01 13.95
C LEU A 387 2.46 -0.59 14.80
N GLN A 388 1.71 -1.50 14.22
CA GLN A 388 0.58 -2.17 14.86
C GLN A 388 0.26 -3.48 14.14
N ASN A 389 0.05 -4.54 14.89
CA ASN A 389 -0.51 -5.81 14.40
C ASN A 389 -1.44 -6.45 15.44
N PRO A 390 -2.74 -6.15 15.41
CA PRO A 390 -3.69 -6.70 16.37
C PRO A 390 -4.01 -8.18 16.11
N PHE A 391 -3.59 -8.75 14.98
CA PHE A 391 -3.88 -10.12 14.57
C PHE A 391 -2.77 -11.09 14.98
N GLU A 392 -1.63 -10.59 15.43
CA GLU A 392 -0.53 -11.41 15.94
C GLU A 392 -0.88 -11.95 17.32
N LYS A 393 -0.87 -13.31 17.47
CA LYS A 393 -1.12 -14.03 18.73
C LYS A 393 0.16 -14.27 19.50
#